data_2f637f85e903fa21d6fe6da804427cae
#
_entry.id   2f637f85e903fa21d6fe6da804427cae
#
_cell.length_a   1.000
_cell.length_b   1.000
_cell.length_c   1.000
_cell.angle_alpha   90.00
_cell.angle_beta   90.00
_cell.angle_gamma   90.00
#
_symmetry.space_group_name_H-M   'P 1'
#
loop_
_entity.id
_entity.type
_entity.pdbx_description
1 polymer ?
#
loop_
_entity_poly.entity_id
_entity_poly.type
_entity_poly.pdbx_seq_one_letter_code
_entity_poly.pdbx_strand_id
1 'polypeptide(L)'
;YSIDDYALFMENTGIFDLLSNHLIANLYDYILGVEVGLDTNTRKNRTGKAMETLVESYILQSGFVKEKNYFTQVSKNRLKEDFNIDLSNLKIDEIFKSSKKEKSEKKFDFVVKTEQKYYLIETNFYTTQGSKLNETARSYKELALEFKDLDNIDFVWITDGKGWQTTKKNLQETFNILDNIYNINDMENGILTKLFK
;
A
#
# COMPACT_ATOMS: atom_id res chain seq x y z
N TYR A 1 -22.47 13.24 -4.86
CA TYR A 1 -22.36 13.98 -6.14
C TYR A 1 -23.76 14.17 -6.72
N SER A 2 -24.04 15.35 -7.23
CA SER A 2 -25.30 15.70 -7.93
C SER A 2 -25.24 15.23 -9.41
N ILE A 3 -26.37 15.24 -10.09
CA ILE A 3 -26.42 15.00 -11.55
C ILE A 3 -25.58 16.06 -12.29
N ASP A 4 -25.59 17.29 -11.78
CA ASP A 4 -24.82 18.39 -12.38
C ASP A 4 -23.30 18.17 -12.25
N ASP A 5 -22.82 17.56 -11.18
CA ASP A 5 -21.41 17.20 -11.02
C ASP A 5 -20.97 16.18 -12.06
N TYR A 6 -21.82 15.19 -12.36
CA TYR A 6 -21.55 14.21 -13.40
C TYR A 6 -21.61 14.84 -14.79
N ALA A 7 -22.57 15.71 -15.05
CA ALA A 7 -22.70 16.41 -16.34
C ALA A 7 -21.48 17.30 -16.59
N LEU A 8 -21.05 18.06 -15.60
CA LEU A 8 -19.84 18.90 -15.67
C LEU A 8 -18.57 18.08 -15.89
N PHE A 9 -18.46 16.94 -15.24
CA PHE A 9 -17.36 16.01 -15.46
C PHE A 9 -17.33 15.49 -16.90
N MET A 10 -18.46 15.06 -17.43
CA MET A 10 -18.57 14.55 -18.81
C MET A 10 -18.30 15.64 -19.86
N GLU A 11 -18.70 16.87 -19.60
CA GLU A 11 -18.40 18.02 -20.46
C GLU A 11 -16.90 18.32 -20.46
N ASN A 12 -16.30 18.49 -19.28
CA ASN A 12 -14.89 18.84 -19.14
C ASN A 12 -13.93 17.75 -19.63
N THR A 13 -14.36 16.50 -19.66
CA THR A 13 -13.58 15.37 -20.20
C THR A 13 -13.82 15.08 -21.67
N GLY A 14 -14.74 15.78 -22.33
CA GLY A 14 -15.11 15.55 -23.73
C GLY A 14 -15.91 14.26 -23.95
N ILE A 15 -16.43 13.60 -22.91
CA ILE A 15 -17.20 12.36 -23.03
C ILE A 15 -18.50 12.61 -23.79
N PHE A 16 -19.15 13.76 -23.61
CA PHE A 16 -20.35 14.11 -24.39
C PHE A 16 -20.09 14.16 -25.89
N ASP A 17 -18.95 14.72 -26.30
CA ASP A 17 -18.57 14.78 -27.72
C ASP A 17 -18.32 13.39 -28.30
N LEU A 18 -17.67 12.51 -27.53
CA LEU A 18 -17.42 11.12 -27.94
C LEU A 18 -18.72 10.33 -28.12
N LEU A 19 -19.69 10.51 -27.21
CA LEU A 19 -21.01 9.87 -27.30
C LEU A 19 -21.85 10.46 -28.44
N SER A 20 -21.87 11.79 -28.58
CA SER A 20 -22.67 12.49 -29.60
C SER A 20 -22.21 12.15 -31.03
N ASN A 21 -20.92 11.96 -31.22
CA ASN A 21 -20.32 11.60 -32.50
C ASN A 21 -20.24 10.07 -32.72
N HIS A 22 -20.87 9.28 -31.85
CA HIS A 22 -20.86 7.81 -31.92
C HIS A 22 -19.45 7.18 -31.96
N LEU A 23 -18.44 7.87 -31.41
CA LEU A 23 -17.08 7.35 -31.29
C LEU A 23 -16.97 6.29 -30.18
N ILE A 24 -17.87 6.35 -29.21
CA ILE A 24 -18.09 5.30 -28.21
C ILE A 24 -19.59 5.01 -28.13
N ALA A 25 -19.94 3.74 -27.87
CA ALA A 25 -21.35 3.32 -27.79
C ALA A 25 -21.95 3.60 -26.40
N ASN A 26 -21.11 3.61 -25.38
CA ASN A 26 -21.52 3.84 -23.99
C ASN A 26 -20.30 4.16 -23.13
N LEU A 27 -20.53 4.63 -21.90
CA LEU A 27 -19.48 4.98 -20.95
C LEU A 27 -18.59 3.78 -20.57
N TYR A 28 -19.15 2.56 -20.56
CA TYR A 28 -18.39 1.35 -20.25
C TYR A 28 -17.28 1.10 -21.29
N ASP A 29 -17.59 1.24 -22.58
CA ASP A 29 -16.62 1.09 -23.67
C ASP A 29 -15.51 2.14 -23.56
N TYR A 30 -15.84 3.37 -23.16
CA TYR A 30 -14.86 4.41 -22.90
C TYR A 30 -13.92 4.04 -21.74
N ILE A 31 -14.48 3.61 -20.60
CA ILE A 31 -13.69 3.19 -19.45
C ILE A 31 -12.78 2.01 -19.81
N LEU A 32 -13.32 1.01 -20.53
CA LEU A 32 -12.56 -0.13 -21.00
C LEU A 32 -11.42 0.30 -21.94
N GLY A 33 -11.69 1.22 -22.85
CA GLY A 33 -10.67 1.78 -23.76
C GLY A 33 -9.56 2.50 -23.01
N VAL A 34 -9.90 3.28 -22.01
CA VAL A 34 -8.92 3.94 -21.12
C VAL A 34 -8.10 2.90 -20.35
N GLU A 35 -8.74 1.88 -19.76
CA GLU A 35 -8.05 0.81 -19.03
C GLU A 35 -7.12 -0.01 -19.94
N VAL A 36 -7.51 -0.27 -21.18
CA VAL A 36 -6.66 -0.95 -22.17
C VAL A 36 -5.51 -0.07 -22.62
N GLY A 37 -5.76 1.25 -22.80
CA GLY A 37 -4.76 2.23 -23.22
C GLY A 37 -3.71 2.56 -22.13
N LEU A 38 -4.02 2.33 -20.86
CA LEU A 38 -3.05 2.51 -19.80
C LEU A 38 -1.95 1.45 -19.87
N ASP A 39 -0.69 1.89 -19.77
CA ASP A 39 0.40 0.95 -19.69
C ASP A 39 0.35 0.11 -18.39
N THR A 40 1.07 -1.01 -18.39
CA THR A 40 1.06 -1.95 -17.25
C THR A 40 1.57 -1.30 -15.96
N ASN A 41 2.50 -0.35 -16.03
CA ASN A 41 3.05 0.32 -14.87
C ASN A 41 2.03 1.29 -14.27
N THR A 42 1.34 2.06 -15.11
CA THR A 42 0.27 2.97 -14.68
C THR A 42 -0.86 2.23 -13.99
N ARG A 43 -1.29 1.06 -14.52
CA ARG A 43 -2.30 0.20 -13.87
C ARG A 43 -1.85 -0.33 -12.51
N LYS A 44 -0.61 -0.81 -12.39
CA LYS A 44 -0.04 -1.29 -11.13
C LYS A 44 0.05 -0.18 -10.09
N ASN A 45 0.50 1.01 -10.51
CA ASN A 45 0.62 2.17 -9.63
C ASN A 45 -0.74 2.64 -9.12
N ARG A 46 -1.79 2.60 -9.98
CA ARG A 46 -3.17 2.93 -9.56
C ARG A 46 -3.67 1.99 -8.48
N THR A 47 -3.48 0.67 -8.64
CA THR A 47 -3.90 -0.33 -7.66
C THR A 47 -3.16 -0.17 -6.33
N GLY A 48 -1.85 0.05 -6.37
CA GLY A 48 -1.04 0.34 -5.19
C GLY A 48 -1.51 1.61 -4.48
N LYS A 49 -1.72 2.70 -5.24
CA LYS A 49 -2.21 3.96 -4.68
C LYS A 49 -3.62 3.87 -4.10
N ALA A 50 -4.50 3.08 -4.70
CA ALA A 50 -5.84 2.83 -4.14
C ALA A 50 -5.76 2.10 -2.80
N MET A 51 -4.87 1.10 -2.67
CA MET A 51 -4.65 0.40 -1.40
C MET A 51 -4.07 1.33 -0.32
N GLU A 52 -3.06 2.14 -0.64
CA GLU A 52 -2.54 3.15 0.27
C GLU A 52 -3.65 4.11 0.73
N THR A 53 -4.46 4.65 -0.18
CA THR A 53 -5.57 5.56 0.15
C THR A 53 -6.60 4.90 1.08
N LEU A 54 -6.92 3.63 0.84
CA LEU A 54 -7.83 2.87 1.69
C LEU A 54 -7.25 2.69 3.10
N VAL A 55 -5.99 2.27 3.22
CA VAL A 55 -5.31 2.11 4.52
C VAL A 55 -5.22 3.45 5.25
N GLU A 56 -4.89 4.53 4.55
CA GLU A 56 -4.85 5.88 5.13
C GLU A 56 -6.20 6.27 5.75
N SER A 57 -7.33 5.92 5.09
CA SER A 57 -8.67 6.19 5.62
C SER A 57 -8.92 5.47 6.96
N TYR A 58 -8.45 4.23 7.13
CA TYR A 58 -8.58 3.50 8.39
C TYR A 58 -7.65 4.03 9.48
N ILE A 59 -6.46 4.50 9.14
CA ILE A 59 -5.56 5.20 10.09
C ILE A 59 -6.25 6.46 10.62
N LEU A 60 -6.85 7.27 9.74
CA LEU A 60 -7.62 8.47 10.12
C LEU A 60 -8.82 8.13 11.00
N GLN A 61 -9.59 7.08 10.64
CA GLN A 61 -10.74 6.62 11.45
C GLN A 61 -10.31 6.14 12.84
N SER A 62 -9.07 5.67 12.98
CA SER A 62 -8.50 5.26 14.28
C SER A 62 -8.04 6.47 15.14
N GLY A 63 -8.28 7.71 14.69
CA GLY A 63 -8.02 8.94 15.44
C GLY A 63 -6.64 9.54 15.22
N PHE A 64 -5.88 9.05 14.25
CA PHE A 64 -4.55 9.60 13.92
C PHE A 64 -4.65 10.77 12.95
N VAL A 65 -3.70 11.71 13.06
CA VAL A 65 -3.66 12.97 12.30
C VAL A 65 -2.37 13.02 11.50
N LYS A 66 -2.49 13.30 10.19
CA LYS A 66 -1.34 13.38 9.26
C LYS A 66 -0.33 14.42 9.72
N GLU A 67 0.96 14.13 9.54
CA GLU A 67 2.13 14.95 9.92
C GLU A 67 2.16 15.33 11.42
N LYS A 68 1.34 14.67 12.25
CA LYS A 68 1.36 14.80 13.71
C LYS A 68 1.72 13.47 14.38
N ASN A 69 0.96 12.44 14.11
CA ASN A 69 1.17 11.11 14.69
C ASN A 69 1.05 9.96 13.67
N TYR A 70 0.80 10.27 12.38
CA TYR A 70 1.17 9.39 11.29
C TYR A 70 1.75 10.17 10.11
N PHE A 71 2.61 9.49 9.34
CA PHE A 71 3.40 10.06 8.25
C PHE A 71 3.38 9.10 7.07
N THR A 72 3.49 9.64 5.85
CA THR A 72 3.42 8.84 4.61
C THR A 72 4.75 8.85 3.88
N GLN A 73 5.09 7.75 3.20
CA GLN A 73 6.27 7.59 2.34
C GLN A 73 7.57 7.98 3.07
N VAL A 74 7.77 7.44 4.27
CA VAL A 74 8.88 7.79 5.16
C VAL A 74 10.12 6.96 4.83
N SER A 75 11.20 7.64 4.46
CA SER A 75 12.48 7.01 4.16
C SER A 75 13.26 6.65 5.43
N LYS A 76 14.28 5.78 5.29
CA LYS A 76 15.21 5.43 6.36
C LYS A 76 15.90 6.66 6.96
N ASN A 77 16.32 7.60 6.11
CA ASN A 77 16.97 8.82 6.57
C ASN A 77 16.00 9.69 7.38
N ARG A 78 14.76 9.84 6.91
CA ARG A 78 13.71 10.56 7.65
C ARG A 78 13.39 9.88 8.98
N LEU A 79 13.39 8.55 9.06
CA LEU A 79 13.23 7.82 10.33
C LEU A 79 14.32 8.20 11.33
N LYS A 80 15.56 8.32 10.88
CA LYS A 80 16.69 8.69 11.74
C LYS A 80 16.61 10.16 12.16
N GLU A 81 16.35 11.08 11.22
CA GLU A 81 16.39 12.51 11.45
C GLU A 81 15.21 13.02 12.28
N ASP A 82 13.98 12.61 11.92
CA ASP A 82 12.74 13.15 12.52
C ASP A 82 12.28 12.35 13.75
N PHE A 83 12.59 11.04 13.80
CA PHE A 83 12.04 10.14 14.83
C PHE A 83 13.11 9.52 15.73
N ASN A 84 14.41 9.79 15.47
CA ASN A 84 15.54 9.19 16.15
C ASN A 84 15.53 7.63 16.09
N ILE A 85 15.04 7.09 14.98
CA ILE A 85 15.00 5.65 14.69
C ILE A 85 16.12 5.33 13.71
N ASP A 86 17.21 4.76 14.21
CA ASP A 86 18.34 4.35 13.39
C ASP A 86 18.23 2.89 12.97
N LEU A 87 17.91 2.66 11.70
CA LEU A 87 17.83 1.33 11.07
C LEU A 87 19.08 0.98 10.25
N SER A 88 20.20 1.69 10.44
CA SER A 88 21.42 1.48 9.63
C SER A 88 22.08 0.12 9.86
N ASN A 89 21.89 -0.47 11.04
CA ASN A 89 22.43 -1.78 11.41
C ASN A 89 21.58 -2.96 10.87
N LEU A 90 20.41 -2.69 10.33
CA LEU A 90 19.52 -3.71 9.78
C LEU A 90 19.79 -3.94 8.29
N LYS A 91 19.59 -5.16 7.83
CA LYS A 91 19.82 -5.57 6.43
C LYS A 91 18.72 -5.11 5.46
N ILE A 92 18.02 -4.01 5.77
CA ILE A 92 16.89 -3.52 4.97
C ILE A 92 17.29 -3.29 3.51
N ASP A 93 18.41 -2.63 3.27
CA ASP A 93 18.89 -2.35 1.91
C ASP A 93 19.28 -3.63 1.15
N GLU A 94 19.68 -4.70 1.85
CA GLU A 94 19.99 -5.99 1.26
C GLU A 94 18.72 -6.76 0.90
N ILE A 95 17.73 -6.72 1.77
CA ILE A 95 16.42 -7.37 1.59
C ILE A 95 15.70 -6.79 0.37
N PHE A 96 15.76 -5.47 0.17
CA PHE A 96 15.08 -4.77 -0.92
C PHE A 96 15.95 -4.49 -2.15
N LYS A 97 17.16 -5.02 -2.24
CA LYS A 97 17.97 -4.97 -3.46
C LYS A 97 17.30 -5.76 -4.60
N SER A 98 16.34 -5.14 -5.25
CA SER A 98 15.91 -5.54 -6.58
C SER A 98 16.81 -4.85 -7.61
N SER A 99 17.56 -5.67 -8.38
CA SER A 99 18.35 -5.31 -9.58
C SER A 99 19.18 -4.01 -9.56
N LYS A 100 20.42 -4.14 -9.96
CA LYS A 100 21.56 -3.21 -9.99
C LYS A 100 21.36 -1.79 -10.57
N LYS A 101 20.14 -1.28 -10.79
CA LYS A 101 19.91 -0.02 -11.52
C LYS A 101 19.18 1.09 -10.78
N GLU A 102 18.51 0.84 -9.67
CA GLU A 102 17.81 1.90 -8.95
C GLU A 102 18.33 2.06 -7.52
N LYS A 103 19.05 3.16 -7.31
CA LYS A 103 19.47 3.64 -5.98
C LYS A 103 18.31 4.37 -5.26
N SER A 104 17.08 3.89 -5.37
CA SER A 104 15.99 4.49 -4.62
C SER A 104 16.02 3.98 -3.18
N GLU A 105 16.12 4.91 -2.24
CA GLU A 105 16.03 4.61 -0.82
C GLU A 105 14.68 3.95 -0.49
N LYS A 106 14.70 2.88 0.32
CA LYS A 106 13.47 2.24 0.81
C LYS A 106 12.64 3.25 1.60
N LYS A 107 11.36 3.35 1.26
CA LYS A 107 10.37 4.13 1.98
C LYS A 107 9.29 3.19 2.50
N PHE A 108 8.84 3.43 3.73
CA PHE A 108 7.65 2.80 4.28
C PHE A 108 6.42 3.59 3.87
N ASP A 109 5.35 2.91 3.50
CA ASP A 109 4.12 3.56 3.05
C ASP A 109 3.54 4.45 4.14
N PHE A 110 3.52 3.95 5.39
CA PHE A 110 3.12 4.74 6.56
C PHE A 110 4.03 4.47 7.76
N VAL A 111 4.17 5.48 8.60
CA VAL A 111 4.70 5.38 9.94
C VAL A 111 3.68 5.95 10.89
N VAL A 112 3.21 5.14 11.84
CA VAL A 112 2.27 5.57 12.89
C VAL A 112 3.02 5.62 14.21
N LYS A 113 2.93 6.76 14.89
CA LYS A 113 3.53 7.01 16.20
C LYS A 113 2.44 6.95 17.27
N THR A 114 2.59 6.04 18.23
CA THR A 114 1.77 6.00 19.45
C THR A 114 2.59 6.49 20.65
N GLU A 115 2.01 6.46 21.84
CA GLU A 115 2.75 6.78 23.07
C GLU A 115 3.81 5.73 23.42
N GLN A 116 3.62 4.49 22.98
CA GLN A 116 4.46 3.35 23.34
C GLN A 116 5.51 3.02 22.27
N LYS A 117 5.12 3.04 20.98
CA LYS A 117 5.98 2.59 19.90
C LYS A 117 5.62 3.19 18.52
N TYR A 118 6.45 2.88 17.55
CA TYR A 118 6.25 3.20 16.15
C TYR A 118 5.82 1.94 15.37
N TYR A 119 4.86 2.11 14.46
CA TYR A 119 4.44 1.07 13.52
C TYR A 119 4.88 1.47 12.13
N LEU A 120 5.77 0.67 11.52
CA LEU A 120 6.21 0.83 10.14
C LEU A 120 5.35 -0.04 9.25
N ILE A 121 4.54 0.57 8.39
CA ILE A 121 3.48 -0.11 7.65
C ILE A 121 3.81 -0.15 6.17
N GLU A 122 3.68 -1.33 5.57
CA GLU A 122 3.72 -1.59 4.14
C GLU A 122 2.37 -2.08 3.65
N THR A 123 1.98 -1.67 2.46
CA THR A 123 0.70 -2.02 1.87
C THR A 123 0.86 -2.61 0.48
N ASN A 124 0.11 -3.67 0.17
CA ASN A 124 0.11 -4.25 -1.17
C ASN A 124 -1.27 -4.81 -1.52
N PHE A 125 -1.67 -4.66 -2.77
CA PHE A 125 -2.84 -5.32 -3.32
C PHE A 125 -2.49 -6.06 -4.60
N TYR A 126 -2.78 -7.35 -4.65
CA TYR A 126 -2.43 -8.21 -5.79
C TYR A 126 -3.67 -8.74 -6.49
N THR A 127 -4.00 -8.19 -7.65
CA THR A 127 -5.12 -8.65 -8.49
C THR A 127 -4.81 -9.95 -9.22
N THR A 128 -3.54 -10.19 -9.54
CA THR A 128 -3.07 -11.32 -10.32
C THR A 128 -1.91 -12.04 -9.65
N GLN A 129 -1.72 -13.29 -10.01
CA GLN A 129 -0.59 -14.12 -9.57
C GLN A 129 0.72 -13.64 -10.22
N GLY A 130 1.86 -14.00 -9.62
CA GLY A 130 3.18 -13.75 -10.19
C GLY A 130 4.31 -13.97 -9.18
N SER A 131 5.54 -14.00 -9.67
CA SER A 131 6.76 -14.17 -8.85
C SER A 131 6.91 -13.07 -7.80
N LYS A 132 6.43 -11.86 -8.11
CA LYS A 132 6.52 -10.70 -7.22
C LYS A 132 5.84 -10.91 -5.86
N LEU A 133 4.73 -11.69 -5.79
CA LEU A 133 4.09 -12.02 -4.53
C LEU A 133 5.02 -12.81 -3.61
N ASN A 134 5.68 -13.82 -4.18
CA ASN A 134 6.62 -14.67 -3.45
C ASN A 134 7.85 -13.89 -2.99
N GLU A 135 8.37 -13.00 -3.84
CA GLU A 135 9.48 -12.10 -3.50
C GLU A 135 9.09 -11.16 -2.35
N THR A 136 7.91 -10.55 -2.44
CA THR A 136 7.40 -9.65 -1.38
C THR A 136 7.22 -10.39 -0.07
N ALA A 137 6.55 -11.56 -0.07
CA ALA A 137 6.33 -12.34 1.14
C ALA A 137 7.66 -12.74 1.80
N ARG A 138 8.66 -13.16 1.00
CA ARG A 138 9.99 -13.48 1.51
C ARG A 138 10.70 -12.26 2.08
N SER A 139 10.72 -11.13 1.35
CA SER A 139 11.36 -9.90 1.82
C SER A 139 10.74 -9.38 3.11
N TYR A 140 9.42 -9.44 3.23
CA TYR A 140 8.74 -8.96 4.45
C TYR A 140 8.87 -9.94 5.63
N LYS A 141 9.01 -11.23 5.35
CA LYS A 141 9.41 -12.21 6.36
C LYS A 141 10.82 -11.92 6.91
N GLU A 142 11.77 -11.67 6.04
CA GLU A 142 13.15 -11.31 6.43
C GLU A 142 13.15 -9.97 7.19
N LEU A 143 12.40 -8.98 6.72
CA LEU A 143 12.24 -7.69 7.40
C LEU A 143 11.65 -7.84 8.80
N ALA A 144 10.61 -8.66 8.96
CA ALA A 144 9.99 -8.92 10.26
C ALA A 144 10.99 -9.51 11.27
N LEU A 145 11.89 -10.39 10.82
CA LEU A 145 12.94 -10.94 11.66
C LEU A 145 13.95 -9.87 12.10
N GLU A 146 14.31 -8.94 11.20
CA GLU A 146 15.20 -7.83 11.56
C GLU A 146 14.57 -6.87 12.59
N PHE A 147 13.24 -6.71 12.58
CA PHE A 147 12.52 -5.86 13.53
C PHE A 147 12.20 -6.54 14.87
N LYS A 148 12.31 -7.87 14.96
CA LYS A 148 11.86 -8.64 16.12
C LYS A 148 12.51 -8.24 17.44
N ASP A 149 13.77 -7.79 17.39
CA ASP A 149 14.56 -7.43 18.56
C ASP A 149 14.51 -5.91 18.87
N LEU A 150 13.59 -5.18 18.24
CA LEU A 150 13.41 -3.75 18.46
C LEU A 150 12.18 -3.51 19.35
N ASP A 151 12.40 -3.13 20.61
CA ASP A 151 11.34 -3.00 21.63
C ASP A 151 10.27 -1.95 21.31
N ASN A 152 10.61 -0.91 20.54
CA ASN A 152 9.76 0.25 20.32
C ASN A 152 9.30 0.41 18.85
N ILE A 153 9.50 -0.61 18.03
CA ILE A 153 9.14 -0.58 16.60
C ILE A 153 8.48 -1.90 16.21
N ASP A 154 7.30 -1.82 15.62
CA ASP A 154 6.63 -2.97 15.01
C ASP A 154 6.55 -2.79 13.51
N PHE A 155 6.83 -3.87 12.78
CA PHE A 155 6.54 -3.94 11.36
C PHE A 155 5.11 -4.48 11.13
N VAL A 156 4.34 -3.79 10.29
CA VAL A 156 2.96 -4.15 9.93
C VAL A 156 2.85 -4.30 8.43
N TRP A 157 2.29 -5.41 8.00
CA TRP A 157 2.01 -5.64 6.60
C TRP A 157 0.52 -5.76 6.34
N ILE A 158 -0.03 -4.86 5.52
CA ILE A 158 -1.43 -4.89 5.11
C ILE A 158 -1.49 -5.34 3.65
N THR A 159 -2.04 -6.52 3.41
CA THR A 159 -2.08 -7.10 2.05
C THR A 159 -3.40 -7.78 1.76
N ASP A 160 -3.86 -7.67 0.52
CA ASP A 160 -5.08 -8.33 0.05
C ASP A 160 -5.01 -8.63 -1.46
N GLY A 161 -6.03 -9.29 -1.96
CA GLY A 161 -6.28 -9.52 -3.36
C GLY A 161 -6.25 -10.99 -3.79
N LYS A 162 -6.91 -11.26 -4.90
CA LYS A 162 -7.10 -12.62 -5.45
C LYS A 162 -5.77 -13.30 -5.85
N GLY A 163 -4.71 -12.50 -6.06
CA GLY A 163 -3.38 -13.01 -6.40
C GLY A 163 -2.82 -14.00 -5.38
N TRP A 164 -3.18 -13.86 -4.10
CA TRP A 164 -2.72 -14.76 -3.03
C TRP A 164 -3.34 -16.16 -3.04
N GLN A 165 -4.41 -16.40 -3.81
CA GLN A 165 -5.10 -17.70 -3.83
C GLN A 165 -4.21 -18.87 -4.24
N THR A 166 -3.20 -18.63 -5.08
CA THR A 166 -2.28 -19.67 -5.58
C THR A 166 -0.94 -19.71 -4.86
N THR A 167 -0.63 -18.70 -4.06
CA THR A 167 0.64 -18.59 -3.33
C THR A 167 0.44 -18.66 -1.82
N LYS A 168 -0.64 -19.31 -1.37
CA LYS A 168 -1.05 -19.45 0.03
C LYS A 168 0.07 -19.96 0.94
N LYS A 169 0.89 -20.90 0.46
CA LYS A 169 1.95 -21.49 1.28
C LYS A 169 2.98 -20.45 1.73
N ASN A 170 3.46 -19.61 0.82
CA ASN A 170 4.45 -18.60 1.16
C ASN A 170 3.87 -17.50 2.07
N LEU A 171 2.61 -17.12 1.83
CA LEU A 171 1.91 -16.19 2.73
C LEU A 171 1.74 -16.82 4.13
N GLN A 172 1.38 -18.11 4.21
CA GLN A 172 1.26 -18.84 5.48
C GLN A 172 2.58 -18.91 6.25
N GLU A 173 3.69 -19.15 5.55
CA GLU A 173 5.02 -19.14 6.18
C GLU A 173 5.37 -17.75 6.75
N THR A 174 4.98 -16.68 6.05
CA THR A 174 5.17 -15.31 6.55
C THR A 174 4.27 -15.05 7.76
N PHE A 175 3.03 -15.50 7.73
CA PHE A 175 2.08 -15.41 8.84
C PHE A 175 2.57 -16.05 10.13
N ASN A 176 3.37 -17.13 10.03
CA ASN A 176 3.93 -17.82 11.19
C ASN A 176 5.10 -17.05 11.85
N ILE A 177 5.60 -16.01 11.21
CA ILE A 177 6.77 -15.24 11.67
C ILE A 177 6.41 -13.79 11.98
N LEU A 178 5.57 -13.19 11.14
CA LEU A 178 5.10 -11.82 11.29
C LEU A 178 3.72 -11.81 11.93
N ASP A 179 3.64 -11.37 13.19
CA ASP A 179 2.40 -11.31 13.95
C ASP A 179 1.41 -10.28 13.40
N ASN A 180 1.92 -9.20 12.77
CA ASN A 180 1.12 -8.07 12.28
C ASN A 180 0.92 -8.12 10.76
N ILE A 181 0.26 -9.18 10.25
CA ILE A 181 -0.25 -9.25 8.87
C ILE A 181 -1.78 -9.13 8.91
N TYR A 182 -2.29 -8.19 8.13
CA TYR A 182 -3.72 -7.91 8.07
C TYR A 182 -4.21 -7.76 6.63
N ASN A 183 -5.50 -7.99 6.43
CA ASN A 183 -6.19 -7.75 5.17
C ASN A 183 -7.26 -6.66 5.31
N ILE A 184 -7.99 -6.36 4.23
CA ILE A 184 -9.02 -5.31 4.22
C ILE A 184 -10.13 -5.62 5.22
N ASN A 185 -10.57 -6.90 5.31
CA ASN A 185 -11.60 -7.30 6.26
C ASN A 185 -11.16 -7.10 7.72
N ASP A 186 -9.89 -7.32 8.04
CA ASP A 186 -9.36 -7.05 9.40
C ASP A 186 -9.44 -5.55 9.72
N MET A 187 -9.13 -4.69 8.76
CA MET A 187 -9.24 -3.24 8.93
C MET A 187 -10.71 -2.80 9.10
N GLU A 188 -11.64 -3.34 8.31
CA GLU A 188 -13.07 -3.11 8.45
C GLU A 188 -13.57 -3.50 9.86
N ASN A 189 -12.99 -4.54 10.46
CA ASN A 189 -13.26 -4.98 11.81
C ASN A 189 -12.49 -4.22 12.91
N GLY A 190 -11.83 -3.12 12.55
CA GLY A 190 -11.20 -2.19 13.47
C GLY A 190 -9.89 -2.67 14.07
N ILE A 191 -9.13 -3.51 13.35
CA ILE A 191 -7.85 -4.03 13.84
C ILE A 191 -6.85 -2.91 14.14
N LEU A 192 -6.78 -1.86 13.32
CA LEU A 192 -5.84 -0.75 13.53
C LEU A 192 -6.13 0.01 14.84
N THR A 193 -7.40 0.20 15.18
CA THR A 193 -7.79 0.82 16.46
C THR A 193 -7.36 -0.03 17.67
N LYS A 194 -7.28 -1.34 17.53
CA LYS A 194 -6.80 -2.25 18.58
C LYS A 194 -5.28 -2.28 18.64
N LEU A 195 -4.63 -2.28 17.48
CA LEU A 195 -3.17 -2.37 17.34
C LEU A 195 -2.47 -1.13 17.88
N PHE A 196 -3.05 0.05 17.68
CA PHE A 196 -2.44 1.33 18.04
C PHE A 196 -2.76 1.81 19.46
N LYS A 197 -3.38 0.98 20.27
CA LYS A 197 -3.59 1.22 21.72
C LYS A 197 -2.37 0.82 22.53
#